data_fd63ea9b10429f66e14f4a6d5f6b69be
#
_entry.id   fd63ea9b10429f66e14f4a6d5f6b69be
#
_cell.length_a   1.000
_cell.length_b   1.000
_cell.length_c   1.000
_cell.angle_alpha   90.00
_cell.angle_beta   90.00
_cell.angle_gamma   90.00
#
_symmetry.space_group_name_H-M   'P 1'
#
loop_
_entity.id
_entity.type
_entity.pdbx_description
1 polymer ?
#
loop_
_entity_poly.entity_id
_entity_poly.type
_entity_poly.pdbx_seq_one_letter_code
_entity_poly.pdbx_strand_id
1 'polypeptide(L)'
;MEDIAKVASDYFDNLFSAGLCDQMDKCLDAVPCKVTPNMQNILSSEFNVEEIRTTLFQIGPTKALGPDGMNVLFYQKFWHIVGDSVIIITILDFLNSGYMVPKINQTNIVLIPKVKNPEKMTDFRPISLCNIIYKIISKVLANRLKQVLPHIISPTQSAFVLGRLITNNVLVATLHAMHSRQKGKNGSLALKLDISKVYDRVEWPFLQGIMQRMGFSEGWIIRVMGCVTTPSSSVLINGKPFGNIHQSKGIRQEDPLSPYLFLLCAKGFTSLLAKAELEGRIHGVSICRRAPTISNLLFADDSLLFCRGNPQ
;
A
#
# COMPACT_ATOMS: atom_id res chain seq x y z
N MET A 1 4.80 -5.65 -33.51
CA MET A 1 3.87 -5.34 -32.40
C MET A 1 3.72 -6.54 -31.45
N GLU A 2 3.55 -7.72 -31.98
CA GLU A 2 3.41 -8.95 -31.17
C GLU A 2 4.62 -9.24 -30.29
N ASP A 3 5.85 -9.04 -30.81
CA ASP A 3 7.09 -9.23 -30.05
C ASP A 3 7.19 -8.28 -28.86
N ILE A 4 6.82 -6.99 -29.04
CA ILE A 4 6.81 -6.01 -27.97
C ILE A 4 5.78 -6.40 -26.91
N ALA A 5 4.60 -6.82 -27.34
CA ALA A 5 3.53 -7.27 -26.45
C ALA A 5 3.97 -8.50 -25.63
N LYS A 6 4.65 -9.44 -26.27
CA LYS A 6 5.18 -10.64 -25.62
C LYS A 6 6.24 -10.28 -24.58
N VAL A 7 7.21 -9.44 -24.90
CA VAL A 7 8.24 -8.98 -23.95
C VAL A 7 7.58 -8.32 -22.73
N ALA A 8 6.58 -7.48 -22.93
CA ALA A 8 5.88 -6.81 -21.83
C ALA A 8 5.09 -7.82 -20.97
N SER A 9 4.35 -8.74 -21.61
CA SER A 9 3.57 -9.77 -20.88
C SER A 9 4.49 -10.68 -20.08
N ASP A 10 5.55 -11.23 -20.68
CA ASP A 10 6.50 -12.11 -20.04
C ASP A 10 7.19 -11.42 -18.83
N TYR A 11 7.49 -10.13 -18.97
CA TYR A 11 8.04 -9.34 -17.87
C TYR A 11 7.10 -9.22 -16.68
N PHE A 12 5.81 -8.93 -16.91
CA PHE A 12 4.82 -8.78 -15.84
C PHE A 12 4.40 -10.12 -15.26
N ASP A 13 4.31 -11.18 -16.05
CA ASP A 13 4.07 -12.53 -15.54
C ASP A 13 5.18 -12.95 -14.56
N ASN A 14 6.45 -12.69 -14.89
CA ASN A 14 7.57 -12.93 -13.99
C ASN A 14 7.53 -12.00 -12.75
N LEU A 15 7.22 -10.71 -12.93
CA LEU A 15 7.19 -9.74 -11.85
C LEU A 15 6.13 -10.06 -10.81
N PHE A 16 4.94 -10.50 -11.25
CA PHE A 16 3.78 -10.76 -10.41
C PHE A 16 3.62 -12.24 -10.02
N SER A 17 4.57 -13.10 -10.37
CA SER A 17 4.60 -14.48 -9.89
C SER A 17 5.13 -14.54 -8.46
N ALA A 18 4.38 -15.20 -7.55
CA ALA A 18 4.77 -15.38 -6.16
C ALA A 18 6.09 -16.14 -6.03
N GLY A 19 6.88 -15.79 -5.03
CA GLY A 19 8.10 -16.47 -4.65
C GLY A 19 7.95 -17.28 -3.37
N LEU A 20 8.96 -18.10 -3.05
CA LEU A 20 9.05 -18.73 -1.74
C LEU A 20 9.43 -17.68 -0.70
N CYS A 21 8.70 -17.67 0.42
CA CYS A 21 8.93 -16.75 1.53
C CYS A 21 9.30 -17.53 2.80
N ASP A 22 10.57 -17.93 2.92
CA ASP A 22 11.07 -18.86 3.95
C ASP A 22 11.02 -18.31 5.39
N GLN A 23 10.82 -16.99 5.59
CA GLN A 23 10.85 -16.38 6.92
C GLN A 23 9.58 -15.60 7.27
N MET A 24 8.48 -15.89 6.59
CA MET A 24 7.22 -15.17 6.79
C MET A 24 6.73 -15.29 8.22
N ASP A 25 6.69 -16.50 8.78
CA ASP A 25 6.20 -16.75 10.13
C ASP A 25 7.01 -16.00 11.19
N LYS A 26 8.32 -15.96 11.06
CA LYS A 26 9.21 -15.21 11.96
C LYS A 26 8.90 -13.72 11.97
N CYS A 27 8.54 -13.16 10.80
CA CYS A 27 8.13 -11.76 10.69
C CYS A 27 6.75 -11.55 11.30
N LEU A 28 5.79 -12.42 11.00
CA LEU A 28 4.42 -12.34 11.52
C LEU A 28 4.37 -12.49 13.06
N ASP A 29 5.21 -13.32 13.65
CA ASP A 29 5.30 -13.50 15.11
C ASP A 29 5.79 -12.25 15.86
N ALA A 30 6.49 -11.35 15.17
CA ALA A 30 6.89 -10.08 15.76
C ALA A 30 5.77 -9.01 15.73
N VAL A 31 4.68 -9.26 15.01
CA VAL A 31 3.61 -8.28 14.82
C VAL A 31 2.59 -8.37 15.97
N PRO A 32 2.43 -7.30 16.77
CA PRO A 32 1.46 -7.29 17.85
C PRO A 32 0.03 -7.09 17.33
N CYS A 33 -0.95 -7.66 18.05
CA CYS A 33 -2.35 -7.32 17.88
C CYS A 33 -2.58 -5.85 18.27
N LYS A 34 -3.16 -5.05 17.39
CA LYS A 34 -3.35 -3.60 17.54
C LYS A 34 -4.77 -3.13 17.27
N VAL A 35 -5.54 -3.89 16.52
CA VAL A 35 -6.92 -3.54 16.19
C VAL A 35 -7.81 -3.82 17.38
N THR A 36 -8.37 -2.76 17.97
CA THR A 36 -9.27 -2.83 19.13
C THR A 36 -10.71 -3.10 18.69
N PRO A 37 -11.61 -3.52 19.62
CA PRO A 37 -13.04 -3.68 19.31
C PRO A 37 -13.69 -2.43 18.72
N ASN A 38 -13.33 -1.24 19.20
CA ASN A 38 -13.86 0.02 18.65
C ASN A 38 -13.41 0.25 17.20
N MET A 39 -12.16 -0.09 16.88
CA MET A 39 -11.66 -0.02 15.50
C MET A 39 -12.36 -1.06 14.61
N GLN A 40 -12.63 -2.26 15.14
CA GLN A 40 -13.41 -3.26 14.44
C GLN A 40 -14.82 -2.75 14.09
N ASN A 41 -15.47 -2.08 15.03
CA ASN A 41 -16.79 -1.48 14.79
C ASN A 41 -16.75 -0.44 13.66
N ILE A 42 -15.71 0.40 13.59
CA ILE A 42 -15.53 1.38 12.47
C ILE A 42 -15.38 0.64 11.14
N LEU A 43 -14.55 -0.40 11.09
CA LEU A 43 -14.27 -1.15 9.88
C LEU A 43 -15.46 -2.00 9.40
N SER A 44 -16.25 -2.54 10.34
CA SER A 44 -17.33 -3.51 10.09
C SER A 44 -18.72 -2.88 10.14
N SER A 45 -18.85 -1.57 10.42
CA SER A 45 -20.15 -0.89 10.38
C SER A 45 -20.82 -1.09 9.02
N GLU A 46 -22.15 -1.06 9.00
CA GLU A 46 -22.93 -1.20 7.77
C GLU A 46 -22.49 -0.20 6.71
N PHE A 47 -22.31 -0.68 5.49
CA PHE A 47 -22.01 0.17 4.35
C PHE A 47 -23.31 0.76 3.80
N ASN A 48 -23.33 2.06 3.53
CA ASN A 48 -24.52 2.75 3.12
C ASN A 48 -24.30 3.59 1.85
N VAL A 49 -25.40 3.97 1.23
CA VAL A 49 -25.43 4.73 -0.03
C VAL A 49 -24.72 6.07 0.08
N GLU A 50 -24.86 6.78 1.21
CA GLU A 50 -24.27 8.11 1.40
C GLU A 50 -22.72 8.02 1.51
N GLU A 51 -22.20 6.96 2.13
CA GLU A 51 -20.76 6.69 2.15
C GLU A 51 -20.20 6.45 0.73
N ILE A 52 -20.94 5.69 -0.08
CA ILE A 52 -20.58 5.43 -1.48
C ILE A 52 -20.60 6.72 -2.29
N ARG A 53 -21.67 7.49 -2.16
CA ARG A 53 -21.83 8.79 -2.83
C ARG A 53 -20.73 9.76 -2.45
N THR A 54 -20.51 9.96 -1.16
CA THR A 54 -19.44 10.82 -0.66
C THR A 54 -18.08 10.38 -1.19
N THR A 55 -17.82 9.08 -1.22
CA THR A 55 -16.58 8.53 -1.75
C THR A 55 -16.42 8.80 -3.25
N LEU A 56 -17.48 8.67 -4.05
CA LEU A 56 -17.43 9.01 -5.48
C LEU A 56 -17.04 10.47 -5.70
N PHE A 57 -17.62 11.38 -4.93
CA PHE A 57 -17.33 12.82 -5.06
C PHE A 57 -15.94 13.23 -4.53
N GLN A 58 -15.26 12.37 -3.76
CA GLN A 58 -13.86 12.53 -3.37
C GLN A 58 -12.87 12.12 -4.47
N ILE A 59 -13.32 11.39 -5.49
CA ILE A 59 -12.47 10.99 -6.61
C ILE A 59 -12.43 12.12 -7.64
N GLY A 60 -11.23 12.54 -8.04
CA GLY A 60 -11.09 13.60 -9.04
C GLY A 60 -11.79 13.26 -10.36
N PRO A 61 -12.58 14.19 -10.94
CA PRO A 61 -13.41 13.93 -12.12
C PRO A 61 -12.61 13.55 -13.37
N THR A 62 -11.34 13.96 -13.45
CA THR A 62 -10.43 13.73 -14.58
C THR A 62 -9.49 12.54 -14.39
N LYS A 63 -9.75 11.66 -13.39
CA LYS A 63 -8.95 10.43 -13.21
C LYS A 63 -9.03 9.55 -14.45
N ALA A 64 -7.89 8.93 -14.79
CA ALA A 64 -7.75 8.05 -15.95
C ALA A 64 -8.80 6.93 -15.97
N LEU A 65 -9.27 6.61 -17.18
CA LEU A 65 -10.31 5.62 -17.45
C LEU A 65 -9.80 4.20 -17.21
N GLY A 66 -10.70 3.33 -16.77
CA GLY A 66 -10.46 1.88 -16.76
C GLY A 66 -10.75 1.22 -18.11
N PRO A 67 -10.71 -0.13 -18.16
CA PRO A 67 -11.04 -0.91 -19.35
C PRO A 67 -12.45 -0.66 -19.89
N ASP A 68 -13.40 -0.28 -19.04
CA ASP A 68 -14.79 0.05 -19.39
C ASP A 68 -14.95 1.38 -20.12
N GLY A 69 -13.90 2.21 -20.18
CA GLY A 69 -13.93 3.52 -20.84
C GLY A 69 -14.77 4.58 -20.13
N MET A 70 -15.31 4.28 -18.94
CA MET A 70 -16.14 5.21 -18.19
C MET A 70 -15.29 6.14 -17.32
N ASN A 71 -15.70 7.41 -17.18
CA ASN A 71 -15.00 8.38 -16.35
C ASN A 71 -15.78 8.71 -15.06
N VAL A 72 -15.07 9.23 -14.07
CA VAL A 72 -15.67 9.64 -12.79
C VAL A 72 -16.72 10.73 -12.98
N LEU A 73 -16.46 11.70 -13.88
CA LEU A 73 -17.35 12.80 -14.14
C LEU A 73 -18.73 12.34 -14.61
N PHE A 74 -18.81 11.27 -15.41
CA PHE A 74 -20.08 10.68 -15.83
C PHE A 74 -20.89 10.24 -14.61
N TYR A 75 -20.30 9.48 -13.69
CA TYR A 75 -20.97 9.00 -12.49
C TYR A 75 -21.36 10.15 -11.54
N GLN A 76 -20.52 11.17 -11.40
CA GLN A 76 -20.82 12.34 -10.58
C GLN A 76 -21.98 13.16 -11.17
N LYS A 77 -21.94 13.44 -12.48
CA LYS A 77 -22.94 14.27 -13.16
C LYS A 77 -24.31 13.60 -13.26
N PHE A 78 -24.31 12.30 -13.51
CA PHE A 78 -25.54 11.52 -13.70
C PHE A 78 -25.89 10.64 -12.49
N TRP A 79 -25.38 10.98 -11.31
CA TRP A 79 -25.66 10.24 -10.09
C TRP A 79 -27.15 10.01 -9.84
N HIS A 80 -27.97 11.01 -10.08
CA HIS A 80 -29.43 10.95 -9.93
C HIS A 80 -30.14 9.95 -10.87
N ILE A 81 -29.44 9.47 -11.92
CA ILE A 81 -29.95 8.48 -12.85
C ILE A 81 -29.33 7.11 -12.58
N VAL A 82 -28.00 7.06 -12.44
CA VAL A 82 -27.24 5.80 -12.39
C VAL A 82 -26.93 5.36 -10.96
N GLY A 83 -27.05 6.28 -9.98
CA GLY A 83 -26.67 6.00 -8.59
C GLY A 83 -27.58 4.99 -7.91
N ASP A 84 -28.89 5.07 -8.12
CA ASP A 84 -29.87 4.33 -7.30
C ASP A 84 -30.11 2.88 -7.78
N SER A 85 -29.58 2.43 -8.91
CA SER A 85 -29.97 1.12 -9.43
C SER A 85 -28.84 0.10 -9.49
N VAL A 86 -27.90 0.26 -10.41
CA VAL A 86 -26.92 -0.81 -10.69
C VAL A 86 -25.61 -0.62 -9.91
N ILE A 87 -25.16 0.65 -9.76
CA ILE A 87 -23.84 0.94 -9.19
C ILE A 87 -23.85 0.66 -7.69
N ILE A 88 -24.85 1.18 -6.97
CA ILE A 88 -24.97 1.01 -5.52
C ILE A 88 -25.15 -0.48 -5.19
N ILE A 89 -26.06 -1.17 -5.90
CA ILE A 89 -26.29 -2.60 -5.69
C ILE A 89 -25.00 -3.38 -5.85
N THR A 90 -24.25 -3.13 -6.93
CA THR A 90 -23.00 -3.84 -7.21
C THR A 90 -21.91 -3.56 -6.17
N ILE A 91 -21.80 -2.29 -5.72
CA ILE A 91 -20.81 -1.90 -4.71
C ILE A 91 -21.19 -2.48 -3.35
N LEU A 92 -22.46 -2.36 -2.94
CA LEU A 92 -22.96 -2.90 -1.67
C LEU A 92 -22.88 -4.43 -1.64
N ASP A 93 -23.19 -5.09 -2.76
CA ASP A 93 -23.07 -6.54 -2.85
C ASP A 93 -21.63 -7.00 -2.56
N PHE A 94 -20.64 -6.38 -3.19
CA PHE A 94 -19.25 -6.66 -2.85
C PHE A 94 -18.91 -6.30 -1.39
N LEU A 95 -19.28 -5.11 -0.94
CA LEU A 95 -18.93 -4.64 0.40
C LEU A 95 -19.57 -5.50 1.51
N ASN A 96 -20.71 -6.12 1.25
CA ASN A 96 -21.37 -7.04 2.18
C ASN A 96 -20.88 -8.47 2.07
N SER A 97 -20.74 -9.00 0.83
CA SER A 97 -20.36 -10.40 0.59
C SER A 97 -18.85 -10.65 0.54
N GLY A 98 -18.08 -9.66 0.11
CA GLY A 98 -16.65 -9.81 -0.25
C GLY A 98 -16.41 -10.45 -1.62
N TYR A 99 -17.46 -10.81 -2.36
CA TYR A 99 -17.33 -11.41 -3.69
C TYR A 99 -17.18 -10.37 -4.78
N MET A 100 -16.02 -10.36 -5.44
CA MET A 100 -15.71 -9.43 -6.52
C MET A 100 -16.12 -9.99 -7.88
N VAL A 101 -17.01 -9.29 -8.56
CA VAL A 101 -17.37 -9.63 -9.96
C VAL A 101 -16.12 -9.41 -10.85
N PRO A 102 -15.64 -10.43 -11.59
CA PRO A 102 -14.36 -10.34 -12.30
C PRO A 102 -14.25 -9.16 -13.28
N LYS A 103 -15.32 -8.84 -14.02
CA LYS A 103 -15.35 -7.70 -14.96
C LYS A 103 -15.10 -6.35 -14.28
N ILE A 104 -15.50 -6.18 -13.02
CA ILE A 104 -15.30 -4.93 -12.28
C ILE A 104 -13.83 -4.73 -11.94
N ASN A 105 -13.11 -5.82 -11.69
CA ASN A 105 -11.70 -5.79 -11.27
C ASN A 105 -10.70 -5.96 -12.45
N GLN A 106 -11.17 -5.85 -13.68
CA GLN A 106 -10.28 -5.77 -14.84
C GLN A 106 -9.46 -4.48 -14.81
N THR A 107 -8.20 -4.56 -15.19
CA THR A 107 -7.24 -3.47 -15.11
C THR A 107 -6.36 -3.42 -16.35
N ASN A 108 -6.15 -2.22 -16.88
CA ASN A 108 -5.15 -1.99 -17.90
C ASN A 108 -3.88 -1.41 -17.26
N ILE A 109 -2.71 -1.94 -17.59
CA ILE A 109 -1.42 -1.44 -17.15
C ILE A 109 -0.85 -0.53 -18.24
N VAL A 110 -0.62 0.74 -17.90
CA VAL A 110 0.08 1.71 -18.76
C VAL A 110 1.50 1.87 -18.29
N LEU A 111 2.43 1.94 -19.24
CA LEU A 111 3.86 2.10 -19.00
C LEU A 111 4.27 3.56 -19.11
N ILE A 112 4.59 4.20 -17.98
CA ILE A 112 5.05 5.58 -17.92
C ILE A 112 6.58 5.59 -17.79
N PRO A 113 7.31 6.22 -18.73
CA PRO A 113 8.77 6.32 -18.66
C PRO A 113 9.24 7.03 -17.39
N LYS A 114 10.22 6.46 -16.68
CA LYS A 114 10.92 7.10 -15.55
C LYS A 114 12.10 7.94 -16.02
N VAL A 115 12.63 7.62 -17.18
CA VAL A 115 13.81 8.26 -17.78
C VAL A 115 13.49 8.75 -19.18
N LYS A 116 14.28 9.71 -19.70
CA LYS A 116 14.02 10.34 -21.00
C LYS A 116 14.09 9.35 -22.18
N ASN A 117 15.00 8.38 -22.12
CA ASN A 117 15.16 7.34 -23.16
C ASN A 117 15.11 5.96 -22.46
N PRO A 118 13.92 5.36 -22.30
CA PRO A 118 13.78 4.06 -21.66
C PRO A 118 14.23 2.94 -22.62
N GLU A 119 15.12 2.08 -22.16
CA GLU A 119 15.64 0.94 -22.93
C GLU A 119 15.16 -0.40 -22.36
N LYS A 120 14.79 -0.43 -21.07
CA LYS A 120 14.41 -1.66 -20.36
C LYS A 120 13.04 -1.51 -19.72
N MET A 121 12.33 -2.62 -19.51
CA MET A 121 11.06 -2.63 -18.80
C MET A 121 11.13 -2.02 -17.39
N THR A 122 12.31 -2.09 -16.74
CA THR A 122 12.56 -1.46 -15.44
C THR A 122 12.55 0.07 -15.47
N ASP A 123 12.74 0.67 -16.65
CA ASP A 123 12.74 2.11 -16.86
C ASP A 123 11.34 2.70 -16.95
N PHE A 124 10.32 1.85 -16.90
CA PHE A 124 8.93 2.25 -16.88
C PHE A 124 8.31 2.05 -15.48
N ARG A 125 7.33 2.90 -15.18
CA ARG A 125 6.44 2.75 -14.03
C ARG A 125 5.13 2.16 -14.52
N PRO A 126 4.70 0.99 -14.04
CA PRO A 126 3.40 0.44 -14.36
C PRO A 126 2.31 1.19 -13.58
N ILE A 127 1.38 1.79 -14.27
CA ILE A 127 0.22 2.46 -13.68
C ILE A 127 -1.03 1.64 -13.98
N SER A 128 -1.79 1.31 -12.95
CA SER A 128 -3.00 0.51 -13.05
C SER A 128 -4.22 1.38 -13.34
N LEU A 129 -4.82 1.19 -14.50
CA LEU A 129 -6.08 1.83 -14.91
C LEU A 129 -7.26 0.92 -14.56
N CYS A 130 -7.85 1.14 -13.39
CA CYS A 130 -8.98 0.36 -12.89
C CYS A 130 -10.32 1.00 -13.27
N ASN A 131 -11.38 0.20 -13.37
CA ASN A 131 -12.75 0.67 -13.54
C ASN A 131 -13.21 1.56 -12.38
N ILE A 132 -14.11 2.48 -12.65
CA ILE A 132 -14.54 3.45 -11.64
C ILE A 132 -15.30 2.78 -10.49
N ILE A 133 -16.14 1.79 -10.78
CA ILE A 133 -16.85 1.02 -9.74
C ILE A 133 -15.83 0.40 -8.76
N TYR A 134 -14.78 -0.24 -9.28
CA TYR A 134 -13.70 -0.75 -8.45
C TYR A 134 -13.01 0.36 -7.64
N LYS A 135 -12.70 1.51 -8.27
CA LYS A 135 -12.07 2.64 -7.56
C LYS A 135 -12.93 3.15 -6.41
N ILE A 136 -14.26 3.15 -6.54
CA ILE A 136 -15.19 3.52 -5.47
C ILE A 136 -15.08 2.50 -4.33
N ILE A 137 -15.18 1.20 -4.64
CA ILE A 137 -15.05 0.11 -3.65
C ILE A 137 -13.73 0.25 -2.86
N SER A 138 -12.63 0.30 -3.58
CA SER A 138 -11.28 0.44 -3.02
C SER A 138 -11.15 1.70 -2.16
N LYS A 139 -11.74 2.82 -2.59
CA LYS A 139 -11.71 4.09 -1.87
C LYS A 139 -12.58 4.07 -0.61
N VAL A 140 -13.74 3.38 -0.61
CA VAL A 140 -14.57 3.18 0.59
C VAL A 140 -13.78 2.43 1.65
N LEU A 141 -13.18 1.30 1.29
CA LEU A 141 -12.32 0.54 2.20
C LEU A 141 -11.13 1.37 2.70
N ALA A 142 -10.48 2.12 1.81
CA ALA A 142 -9.39 3.02 2.14
C ALA A 142 -9.80 4.11 3.14
N ASN A 143 -10.97 4.72 2.97
CA ASN A 143 -11.49 5.75 3.86
C ASN A 143 -11.74 5.22 5.28
N ARG A 144 -12.26 3.99 5.43
CA ARG A 144 -12.43 3.35 6.74
C ARG A 144 -11.09 2.99 7.35
N LEU A 145 -10.20 2.35 6.58
CA LEU A 145 -8.87 1.96 7.05
C LEU A 145 -8.07 3.18 7.52
N LYS A 146 -8.16 4.30 6.81
CA LYS A 146 -7.48 5.56 7.16
C LYS A 146 -7.82 6.08 8.56
N GLN A 147 -9.01 5.80 9.08
CA GLN A 147 -9.40 6.24 10.42
C GLN A 147 -8.67 5.48 11.53
N VAL A 148 -8.31 4.22 11.30
CA VAL A 148 -7.65 3.38 12.31
C VAL A 148 -6.12 3.37 12.17
N LEU A 149 -5.58 3.71 11.00
CA LEU A 149 -4.13 3.69 10.73
C LEU A 149 -3.27 4.47 11.74
N PRO A 150 -3.65 5.67 12.21
CA PRO A 150 -2.84 6.42 13.17
C PRO A 150 -2.51 5.64 14.45
N HIS A 151 -3.37 4.70 14.83
CA HIS A 151 -3.25 3.91 16.05
C HIS A 151 -2.51 2.59 15.86
N ILE A 152 -2.54 2.02 14.66
CA ILE A 152 -1.98 0.69 14.39
C ILE A 152 -0.62 0.72 13.70
N ILE A 153 -0.32 1.81 12.97
CA ILE A 153 0.97 1.98 12.27
C ILE A 153 2.01 2.60 13.20
N SER A 154 3.26 2.19 13.06
CA SER A 154 4.38 2.70 13.82
C SER A 154 4.43 4.23 13.82
N PRO A 155 4.71 4.90 14.98
CA PRO A 155 4.86 6.35 15.02
C PRO A 155 5.96 6.89 14.10
N THR A 156 6.94 6.06 13.77
CA THR A 156 8.08 6.40 12.90
C THR A 156 7.75 6.41 11.40
N GLN A 157 6.58 5.89 10.99
CA GLN A 157 6.08 5.99 9.61
C GLN A 157 5.25 7.26 9.45
N SER A 158 5.65 8.15 8.54
CA SER A 158 4.98 9.44 8.32
C SER A 158 4.15 9.49 7.03
N ALA A 159 4.38 8.59 6.08
CA ALA A 159 3.62 8.60 4.82
C ALA A 159 2.20 8.06 5.00
N PHE A 160 1.25 8.65 4.28
CA PHE A 160 -0.15 8.24 4.17
C PHE A 160 -0.93 8.14 5.50
N VAL A 161 -0.37 8.57 6.62
CA VAL A 161 -1.02 8.57 7.94
C VAL A 161 -1.48 9.99 8.28
N LEU A 162 -2.76 10.13 8.63
CA LEU A 162 -3.35 11.42 8.94
C LEU A 162 -2.61 12.12 10.09
N GLY A 163 -2.33 13.42 9.90
CA GLY A 163 -1.66 14.27 10.91
C GLY A 163 -0.14 14.07 11.00
N ARG A 164 0.48 13.20 10.21
CA ARG A 164 1.93 13.01 10.17
C ARG A 164 2.55 13.72 8.95
N LEU A 165 3.69 14.34 9.15
CA LEU A 165 4.39 15.13 8.12
C LEU A 165 5.80 14.61 7.91
N ILE A 166 6.25 14.59 6.66
CA ILE A 166 7.64 14.22 6.30
C ILE A 166 8.66 15.17 6.96
N THR A 167 8.27 16.44 7.17
CA THR A 167 9.13 17.44 7.81
C THR A 167 9.56 17.04 9.22
N ASN A 168 8.73 16.26 9.94
CA ASN A 168 9.10 15.74 11.25
C ASN A 168 10.27 14.76 11.14
N ASN A 169 10.26 13.88 10.14
CA ASN A 169 11.35 12.93 9.88
C ASN A 169 12.63 13.67 9.48
N VAL A 170 12.51 14.69 8.61
CA VAL A 170 13.65 15.52 8.17
C VAL A 170 14.26 16.24 9.38
N LEU A 171 13.44 16.84 10.24
CA LEU A 171 13.91 17.53 11.44
C LEU A 171 14.67 16.59 12.37
N VAL A 172 14.12 15.42 12.66
CA VAL A 172 14.75 14.41 13.51
C VAL A 172 16.09 13.95 12.93
N ALA A 173 16.14 13.65 11.63
CA ALA A 173 17.36 13.22 10.95
C ALA A 173 18.44 14.32 10.97
N THR A 174 18.03 15.58 10.75
CA THR A 174 18.94 16.75 10.79
C THR A 174 19.51 16.99 12.19
N LEU A 175 18.66 16.97 13.21
CA LEU A 175 19.08 17.12 14.61
C LEU A 175 20.03 16.01 15.02
N HIS A 176 19.77 14.76 14.57
CA HIS A 176 20.68 13.64 14.81
C HIS A 176 22.04 13.89 14.15
N ALA A 177 22.07 14.30 12.88
CA ALA A 177 23.32 14.59 12.16
C ALA A 177 24.14 15.70 12.82
N MET A 178 23.48 16.76 13.31
CA MET A 178 24.13 17.85 14.05
C MET A 178 24.71 17.36 15.38
N HIS A 179 23.93 16.57 16.12
CA HIS A 179 24.37 16.06 17.43
C HIS A 179 25.52 15.05 17.31
N SER A 180 25.53 14.21 16.28
CA SER A 180 26.60 13.23 16.03
C SER A 180 27.94 13.89 15.72
N ARG A 181 27.92 15.07 15.09
CA ARG A 181 29.15 15.85 14.82
C ARG A 181 29.81 16.43 16.08
N GLN A 182 29.04 16.60 17.16
CA GLN A 182 29.55 17.21 18.41
C GLN A 182 30.15 16.18 19.39
N LYS A 183 29.85 14.88 19.23
CA LYS A 183 30.31 13.82 20.15
C LYS A 183 31.36 12.93 19.48
N GLY A 184 32.63 13.32 19.61
CA GLY A 184 33.77 12.73 18.91
C GLY A 184 34.24 11.33 19.32
N LYS A 185 33.52 10.52 20.12
CA LYS A 185 34.04 9.20 20.55
C LYS A 185 33.12 8.00 20.33
N ASN A 186 31.82 8.16 20.19
CA ASN A 186 30.94 7.04 19.90
C ASN A 186 30.29 7.29 18.54
N GLY A 187 30.73 6.53 17.53
CA GLY A 187 30.15 6.58 16.21
C GLY A 187 28.67 6.21 16.20
N SER A 188 27.88 6.87 15.37
CA SER A 188 26.52 6.45 15.04
C SER A 188 26.45 6.20 13.53
N LEU A 189 25.67 5.20 13.14
CA LEU A 189 25.41 4.85 11.75
C LEU A 189 24.01 5.33 11.38
N ALA A 190 23.90 5.97 10.23
CA ALA A 190 22.62 6.22 9.56
C ALA A 190 22.64 5.50 8.20
N LEU A 191 21.75 4.55 8.02
CA LEU A 191 21.62 3.77 6.80
C LEU A 191 20.31 4.14 6.09
N LYS A 192 20.42 4.62 4.84
CA LYS A 192 19.26 4.80 3.97
C LYS A 192 19.02 3.51 3.21
N LEU A 193 17.80 2.99 3.31
CA LEU A 193 17.30 1.87 2.53
C LEU A 193 16.24 2.38 1.57
N ASP A 194 16.36 1.98 0.31
CA ASP A 194 15.37 2.18 -0.74
C ASP A 194 14.91 0.80 -1.23
N ILE A 195 13.63 0.51 -1.06
CA ILE A 195 13.06 -0.78 -1.44
C ILE A 195 12.46 -0.65 -2.85
N SER A 196 13.17 -1.15 -3.85
CA SER A 196 12.71 -1.08 -5.23
C SER A 196 11.45 -1.92 -5.47
N LYS A 197 10.48 -1.36 -6.23
CA LYS A 197 9.25 -2.04 -6.66
C LYS A 197 8.42 -2.61 -5.49
N VAL A 198 8.32 -1.86 -4.38
CA VAL A 198 7.69 -2.37 -3.16
C VAL A 198 6.23 -2.80 -3.36
N TYR A 199 5.47 -2.07 -4.19
CA TYR A 199 4.07 -2.42 -4.50
C TYR A 199 3.98 -3.74 -5.27
N ASP A 200 4.88 -3.95 -6.22
CA ASP A 200 4.87 -5.14 -7.08
C ASP A 200 5.34 -6.41 -6.34
N ARG A 201 5.96 -6.24 -5.16
CA ARG A 201 6.57 -7.33 -4.36
C ARG A 201 5.81 -7.73 -3.12
N VAL A 202 4.64 -7.15 -2.87
CA VAL A 202 3.80 -7.54 -1.72
C VAL A 202 3.28 -8.96 -1.94
N GLU A 203 3.74 -9.90 -1.13
CA GLU A 203 3.21 -11.28 -1.13
C GLU A 203 1.84 -11.31 -0.47
N TRP A 204 0.84 -11.87 -1.15
CA TRP A 204 -0.54 -11.88 -0.68
C TRP A 204 -0.75 -12.67 0.61
N PRO A 205 -0.12 -13.86 0.79
CA PRO A 205 -0.19 -14.57 2.07
C PRO A 205 0.39 -13.77 3.23
N PHE A 206 1.45 -12.99 2.97
CA PHE A 206 2.03 -12.10 3.99
C PHE A 206 1.09 -10.96 4.36
N LEU A 207 0.45 -10.30 3.39
CA LEU A 207 -0.54 -9.26 3.63
C LEU A 207 -1.72 -9.81 4.45
N GLN A 208 -2.23 -10.98 4.09
CA GLN A 208 -3.31 -11.65 4.84
C GLN A 208 -2.86 -11.97 6.26
N GLY A 209 -1.70 -12.59 6.43
CA GLY A 209 -1.15 -12.96 7.74
C GLY A 209 -0.91 -11.75 8.65
N ILE A 210 -0.40 -10.65 8.10
CA ILE A 210 -0.25 -9.37 8.85
C ILE A 210 -1.58 -8.88 9.36
N MET A 211 -2.62 -8.85 8.54
CA MET A 211 -3.95 -8.41 8.98
C MET A 211 -4.52 -9.32 10.07
N GLN A 212 -4.35 -10.63 9.94
CA GLN A 212 -4.75 -11.61 10.97
C GLN A 212 -4.03 -11.35 12.30
N ARG A 213 -2.70 -11.22 12.28
CA ARG A 213 -1.89 -10.95 13.49
C ARG A 213 -2.22 -9.62 14.14
N MET A 214 -2.51 -8.60 13.35
CA MET A 214 -2.94 -7.29 13.87
C MET A 214 -4.34 -7.30 14.47
N GLY A 215 -5.14 -8.35 14.25
CA GLY A 215 -6.47 -8.54 14.82
C GLY A 215 -7.61 -7.96 13.97
N PHE A 216 -7.45 -7.81 12.67
CA PHE A 216 -8.56 -7.47 11.77
C PHE A 216 -9.58 -8.62 11.72
N SER A 217 -10.88 -8.29 11.60
CA SER A 217 -11.93 -9.30 11.44
C SER A 217 -11.80 -10.05 10.11
N GLU A 218 -12.22 -11.29 10.08
CA GLU A 218 -12.19 -12.11 8.86
C GLU A 218 -12.98 -11.48 7.72
N GLY A 219 -14.15 -10.92 8.00
CA GLY A 219 -14.95 -10.20 6.99
C GLY A 219 -14.22 -9.00 6.39
N TRP A 220 -13.42 -8.25 7.18
CA TRP A 220 -12.57 -7.19 6.65
C TRP A 220 -11.47 -7.74 5.75
N ILE A 221 -10.80 -8.79 6.18
CA ILE A 221 -9.72 -9.45 5.44
C ILE A 221 -10.24 -9.97 4.10
N ILE A 222 -11.39 -10.63 4.08
CA ILE A 222 -12.02 -11.14 2.85
C ILE A 222 -12.26 -10.01 1.85
N ARG A 223 -12.79 -8.86 2.27
CA ARG A 223 -13.02 -7.71 1.39
C ARG A 223 -11.72 -7.15 0.81
N VAL A 224 -10.71 -6.95 1.66
CA VAL A 224 -9.39 -6.47 1.22
C VAL A 224 -8.76 -7.45 0.25
N MET A 225 -8.73 -8.74 0.59
CA MET A 225 -8.15 -9.77 -0.27
C MET A 225 -8.95 -9.93 -1.56
N GLY A 226 -10.27 -9.80 -1.53
CA GLY A 226 -11.12 -9.74 -2.75
C GLY A 226 -10.71 -8.63 -3.71
N CYS A 227 -10.30 -7.46 -3.21
CA CYS A 227 -9.76 -6.39 -4.04
C CYS A 227 -8.39 -6.75 -4.64
N VAL A 228 -7.54 -7.45 -3.88
CA VAL A 228 -6.13 -7.67 -4.20
C VAL A 228 -5.92 -8.90 -5.08
N THR A 229 -6.66 -9.99 -4.84
CA THR A 229 -6.38 -11.31 -5.45
C THR A 229 -7.17 -11.61 -6.72
N THR A 230 -8.17 -10.81 -7.04
CA THR A 230 -9.08 -11.09 -8.18
C THR A 230 -8.84 -10.24 -9.46
N PRO A 231 -7.81 -9.37 -9.55
CA PRO A 231 -7.60 -8.59 -10.75
C PRO A 231 -7.14 -9.47 -11.91
N SER A 232 -7.67 -9.19 -13.11
CA SER A 232 -7.08 -9.60 -14.37
C SER A 232 -6.50 -8.38 -15.07
N SER A 233 -5.25 -8.47 -15.51
CA SER A 233 -4.51 -7.32 -16.04
C SER A 233 -4.09 -7.54 -17.49
N SER A 234 -4.13 -6.46 -18.30
CA SER A 234 -3.58 -6.42 -19.65
C SER A 234 -2.67 -5.20 -19.79
N VAL A 235 -1.59 -5.32 -20.55
CA VAL A 235 -0.70 -4.18 -20.83
C VAL A 235 -1.21 -3.40 -22.02
N LEU A 236 -1.34 -2.08 -21.89
CA LEU A 236 -1.68 -1.20 -23.00
C LEU A 236 -0.44 -0.86 -23.83
N ILE A 237 -0.46 -1.27 -25.11
CA ILE A 237 0.56 -0.90 -26.09
C ILE A 237 -0.13 -0.18 -27.23
N ASN A 238 0.22 1.08 -27.45
CA ASN A 238 -0.41 1.94 -28.45
C ASN A 238 -1.97 1.95 -28.33
N GLY A 239 -2.47 1.99 -27.10
CA GLY A 239 -3.90 2.05 -26.80
C GLY A 239 -4.66 0.72 -26.92
N LYS A 240 -4.00 -0.39 -27.26
CA LYS A 240 -4.61 -1.71 -27.33
C LYS A 240 -4.17 -2.57 -26.15
N PRO A 241 -5.09 -3.31 -25.50
CA PRO A 241 -4.75 -4.24 -24.42
C PRO A 241 -4.14 -5.53 -25.00
N PHE A 242 -3.04 -5.98 -24.39
CA PHE A 242 -2.36 -7.23 -24.71
C PHE A 242 -2.11 -8.06 -23.45
N GLY A 243 -2.11 -9.37 -23.64
CA GLY A 243 -1.90 -10.35 -22.57
C GLY A 243 -3.09 -10.47 -21.62
N ASN A 244 -3.03 -11.52 -20.82
CA ASN A 244 -3.93 -11.74 -19.68
C ASN A 244 -3.06 -12.16 -18.51
N ILE A 245 -2.57 -11.16 -17.79
CA ILE A 245 -1.61 -11.34 -16.70
C ILE A 245 -2.37 -11.75 -15.44
N HIS A 246 -2.09 -12.95 -14.96
CA HIS A 246 -2.60 -13.47 -13.70
C HIS A 246 -1.58 -13.20 -12.58
N GLN A 247 -1.93 -12.28 -11.70
CA GLN A 247 -1.08 -11.95 -10.58
C GLN A 247 -1.23 -12.98 -9.47
N SER A 248 -0.15 -13.31 -8.79
CA SER A 248 -0.14 -14.08 -7.55
C SER A 248 0.53 -13.33 -6.39
N LYS A 249 1.03 -12.12 -6.66
CA LYS A 249 1.52 -11.13 -5.69
C LYS A 249 1.40 -9.72 -6.23
N GLY A 250 1.74 -8.75 -5.41
CA GLY A 250 1.73 -7.33 -5.73
C GLY A 250 0.41 -6.65 -5.39
N ILE A 251 0.47 -5.33 -5.24
CA ILE A 251 -0.67 -4.43 -5.10
C ILE A 251 -0.57 -3.35 -6.15
N ARG A 252 -1.71 -2.88 -6.64
CA ARG A 252 -1.75 -1.99 -7.80
C ARG A 252 -1.23 -0.58 -7.49
N GLN A 253 -0.44 -0.02 -8.40
CA GLN A 253 -0.07 1.39 -8.35
C GLN A 253 -1.26 2.24 -8.84
N GLU A 254 -1.52 3.36 -8.18
CA GLU A 254 -2.70 4.25 -8.38
C GLU A 254 -4.05 3.70 -7.87
N ASP A 255 -4.06 2.57 -7.18
CA ASP A 255 -5.23 2.09 -6.45
C ASP A 255 -5.39 2.87 -5.12
N PRO A 256 -6.58 3.39 -4.78
CA PRO A 256 -6.81 4.12 -3.53
C PRO A 256 -6.47 3.36 -2.24
N LEU A 257 -6.59 2.04 -2.24
CA LEU A 257 -6.34 1.19 -1.07
C LEU A 257 -4.86 0.80 -0.91
N SER A 258 -4.14 0.66 -2.03
CA SER A 258 -2.77 0.13 -2.06
C SER A 258 -1.77 0.84 -1.14
N PRO A 259 -1.74 2.18 -1.02
CA PRO A 259 -0.82 2.85 -0.10
C PRO A 259 -0.97 2.38 1.35
N TYR A 260 -2.19 2.13 1.78
CA TYR A 260 -2.50 1.69 3.14
C TYR A 260 -2.17 0.22 3.37
N LEU A 261 -2.39 -0.63 2.37
CA LEU A 261 -1.98 -2.04 2.41
C LEU A 261 -0.45 -2.17 2.50
N PHE A 262 0.26 -1.32 1.76
CA PHE A 262 1.71 -1.24 1.88
C PHE A 262 2.14 -0.88 3.31
N LEU A 263 1.49 0.09 3.97
CA LEU A 263 1.79 0.45 5.35
C LEU A 263 1.56 -0.72 6.33
N LEU A 264 0.53 -1.53 6.09
CA LEU A 264 0.31 -2.75 6.89
C LEU A 264 1.48 -3.73 6.70
N CYS A 265 1.95 -3.95 5.47
CA CYS A 265 3.11 -4.80 5.22
C CYS A 265 4.39 -4.23 5.84
N ALA A 266 4.61 -2.92 5.74
CA ALA A 266 5.75 -2.22 6.36
C ALA A 266 5.73 -2.32 7.89
N LYS A 267 4.57 -2.58 8.51
CA LYS A 267 4.45 -2.85 9.95
C LYS A 267 5.24 -4.09 10.37
N GLY A 268 5.30 -5.13 9.52
CA GLY A 268 6.14 -6.30 9.77
C GLY A 268 7.60 -5.92 9.97
N PHE A 269 8.16 -5.11 9.07
CA PHE A 269 9.53 -4.61 9.16
C PHE A 269 9.78 -3.80 10.44
N THR A 270 8.89 -2.83 10.76
CA THR A 270 9.04 -2.03 11.98
C THR A 270 8.86 -2.84 13.26
N SER A 271 8.07 -3.92 13.23
CA SER A 271 7.91 -4.84 14.36
C SER A 271 9.16 -5.68 14.60
N LEU A 272 9.83 -6.13 13.53
CA LEU A 272 11.13 -6.82 13.63
C LEU A 272 12.21 -5.90 14.20
N LEU A 273 12.26 -4.64 13.78
CA LEU A 273 13.20 -3.66 14.34
C LEU A 273 12.93 -3.43 15.83
N ALA A 274 11.67 -3.23 16.22
CA ALA A 274 11.30 -3.06 17.63
C ALA A 274 11.65 -4.29 18.47
N LYS A 275 11.45 -5.51 17.95
CA LYS A 275 11.86 -6.74 18.62
C LYS A 275 13.39 -6.80 18.77
N ALA A 276 14.15 -6.45 17.74
CA ALA A 276 15.61 -6.41 17.80
C ALA A 276 16.15 -5.38 18.82
N GLU A 277 15.44 -4.25 18.99
CA GLU A 277 15.77 -3.27 20.05
C GLU A 277 15.50 -3.85 21.45
N LEU A 278 14.35 -4.48 21.67
CA LEU A 278 14.00 -5.11 22.94
C LEU A 278 14.98 -6.22 23.34
N GLU A 279 15.49 -6.96 22.36
CA GLU A 279 16.49 -8.02 22.54
C GLU A 279 17.92 -7.46 22.67
N GLY A 280 18.10 -6.13 22.60
CA GLY A 280 19.43 -5.49 22.69
C GLY A 280 20.34 -5.72 21.47
N ARG A 281 19.83 -6.27 20.36
CA ARG A 281 20.61 -6.50 19.12
C ARG A 281 20.84 -5.21 18.34
N ILE A 282 19.96 -4.24 18.50
CA ILE A 282 20.06 -2.91 17.88
C ILE A 282 19.91 -1.88 18.99
N HIS A 283 20.78 -0.88 18.99
CA HIS A 283 20.67 0.27 19.88
C HIS A 283 20.41 1.51 19.06
N GLY A 284 19.20 2.04 19.15
CA GLY A 284 18.84 3.29 18.50
C GLY A 284 19.62 4.49 19.06
N VAL A 285 19.44 5.64 18.45
CA VAL A 285 20.11 6.88 18.81
C VAL A 285 19.14 7.83 19.51
N SER A 286 19.65 8.60 20.49
CA SER A 286 18.92 9.67 21.17
C SER A 286 19.54 11.00 20.79
N ILE A 287 18.71 11.96 20.38
CA ILE A 287 19.15 13.29 19.91
C ILE A 287 19.71 14.13 21.07
N CYS A 288 19.12 14.01 22.26
CA CYS A 288 19.58 14.70 23.46
C CYS A 288 19.28 13.87 24.70
N ARG A 289 19.83 14.35 25.86
CA ARG A 289 19.59 13.70 27.15
C ARG A 289 18.10 13.73 27.49
N ARG A 290 17.48 12.57 27.73
CA ARG A 290 16.04 12.34 27.98
C ARG A 290 15.14 12.34 26.70
N ALA A 291 15.68 12.50 25.50
CA ALA A 291 14.89 12.27 24.27
C ALA A 291 14.63 10.78 24.07
N PRO A 292 13.52 10.42 23.45
CA PRO A 292 13.25 9.04 23.07
C PRO A 292 14.34 8.52 22.14
N THR A 293 14.63 7.23 22.25
CA THR A 293 15.55 6.54 21.35
C THR A 293 14.85 6.26 20.03
N ILE A 294 15.52 6.52 18.92
CA ILE A 294 15.01 6.33 17.57
C ILE A 294 15.94 5.39 16.81
N SER A 295 15.40 4.29 16.30
CA SER A 295 16.12 3.33 15.46
C SER A 295 15.78 3.44 13.99
N ASN A 296 14.61 3.99 13.67
CA ASN A 296 14.12 4.07 12.30
C ASN A 296 13.19 5.27 12.09
N LEU A 297 13.20 5.80 10.87
CA LEU A 297 12.24 6.76 10.34
C LEU A 297 11.84 6.29 8.94
N LEU A 298 10.53 6.24 8.67
CA LEU A 298 10.00 5.76 7.41
C LEU A 298 9.12 6.83 6.74
N PHE A 299 9.24 6.88 5.42
CA PHE A 299 8.34 7.62 4.56
C PHE A 299 8.01 6.79 3.33
N ALA A 300 6.89 6.09 3.35
CA ALA A 300 6.53 5.05 2.39
C ALA A 300 7.65 3.99 2.29
N ASP A 301 8.26 3.84 1.13
CA ASP A 301 9.36 2.93 0.81
C ASP A 301 10.74 3.43 1.24
N ASP A 302 10.90 4.73 1.43
CA ASP A 302 12.13 5.31 1.98
C ASP A 302 12.26 5.01 3.48
N SER A 303 13.37 4.41 3.86
CA SER A 303 13.66 4.07 5.26
C SER A 303 15.03 4.59 5.68
N LEU A 304 15.09 5.26 6.82
CA LEU A 304 16.33 5.63 7.50
C LEU A 304 16.45 4.82 8.78
N LEU A 305 17.51 4.05 8.90
CA LEU A 305 17.85 3.29 10.12
C LEU A 305 18.98 3.99 10.86
N PHE A 306 18.86 4.05 12.17
CA PHE A 306 19.87 4.62 13.05
C PHE A 306 20.32 3.59 14.08
N CYS A 307 21.63 3.44 14.25
CA CYS A 307 22.18 2.65 15.33
C CYS A 307 23.48 3.28 15.88
N ARG A 308 23.75 2.97 17.14
CA ARG A 308 25.04 3.31 17.74
C ARG A 308 26.08 2.34 17.19
N GLY A 309 27.21 2.89 16.74
CA GLY A 309 28.39 2.10 16.46
C GLY A 309 28.95 1.54 17.76
N ASN A 310 29.03 0.21 17.85
CA ASN A 310 29.76 -0.46 18.93
C ASN A 310 31.05 -0.99 18.30
N PRO A 311 32.22 -0.42 18.64
CA PRO A 311 33.49 -1.04 18.23
C PRO A 311 33.66 -2.31 19.08
N GLN A 312 33.32 -3.46 18.53
CA GLN A 312 33.87 -4.76 18.93
C GLN A 312 34.84 -5.22 17.89
#